data_680580e2b7f1dc900745c386237fb6e8
#
_entry.id   680580e2b7f1dc900745c386237fb6e8
#
_cell.length_a   1.000
_cell.length_b   1.000
_cell.length_c   1.000
_cell.angle_alpha   90.00
_cell.angle_beta   90.00
_cell.angle_gamma   90.00
#
_symmetry.space_group_name_H-M   'P 1'
#
loop_
_entity.id
_entity.type
_entity.pdbx_description
1 polymer ?
#
loop_
_entity_poly.entity_id
_entity_poly.type
_entity_poly.pdbx_seq_one_letter_code
_entity_poly.pdbx_strand_id
1 'polypeptide(L)' 'RLERALRILERGDDLPMEALAHRVGFSSRSHFSRAFKKQFGVAPAVLRASSG' A
#
# COMPACT_ATOMS: atom_id res chain seq x y z
N ARG A 1 -5.52 5.55 -7.71
CA ARG A 1 -4.15 5.12 -7.46
C ARG A 1 -3.99 4.48 -6.09
N LEU A 2 -4.25 5.23 -5.04
CA LEU A 2 -4.15 4.68 -3.70
C LEU A 2 -5.27 3.69 -3.39
N GLU A 3 -6.43 3.87 -3.97
CA GLU A 3 -7.52 2.94 -3.80
C GLU A 3 -7.19 1.57 -4.38
N ARG A 4 -6.46 1.55 -5.48
CA ARG A 4 -6.03 0.29 -6.06
C ARG A 4 -5.09 -0.44 -5.10
N ALA A 5 -4.19 0.30 -4.46
CA ALA A 5 -3.29 -0.29 -3.48
C ALA A 5 -4.08 -0.86 -2.30
N LEU A 6 -5.09 -0.15 -1.87
CA LEU A 6 -5.93 -0.62 -0.77
C LEU A 6 -6.59 -1.96 -1.13
N ARG A 7 -7.12 -2.06 -2.34
CA ARG A 7 -7.74 -3.31 -2.78
C ARG A 7 -6.76 -4.47 -2.82
N ILE A 8 -5.55 -4.19 -3.32
CA ILE A 8 -4.53 -5.23 -3.38
C ILE A 8 -4.19 -5.73 -1.99
N LEU A 9 -4.08 -4.81 -1.04
CA LEU A 9 -3.78 -5.18 0.35
C LEU A 9 -4.93 -5.94 0.98
N GLU A 10 -6.16 -5.54 0.70
CA GLU A 10 -7.33 -6.21 1.25
C GLU A 10 -7.49 -7.63 0.71
N ARG A 11 -7.06 -7.85 -0.52
CA ARG A 11 -7.13 -9.17 -1.13
C ARG A 11 -6.09 -10.12 -0.57
N GLY A 12 -5.13 -9.61 0.17
CA GLY A 12 -4.09 -10.43 0.72
C GLY A 12 -3.02 -10.84 -0.27
N ASP A 13 -2.85 -10.08 -1.35
CA ASP A 13 -1.80 -10.34 -2.32
C ASP A 13 -0.44 -10.25 -1.64
N ASP A 14 0.46 -11.13 -2.05
CA ASP A 14 1.75 -11.28 -1.42
C ASP A 14 2.83 -10.43 -2.09
N LEU A 15 2.46 -9.31 -2.66
CA LEU A 15 3.40 -8.41 -3.32
C LEU A 15 4.28 -7.71 -2.29
N PRO A 16 5.60 -7.62 -2.54
CA PRO A 16 6.44 -6.78 -1.71
C PRO A 16 5.93 -5.34 -1.74
N MET A 17 6.07 -4.64 -0.63
CA MET A 17 5.56 -3.28 -0.52
C MET A 17 6.15 -2.37 -1.59
N GLU A 18 7.43 -2.57 -1.91
CA GLU A 18 8.09 -1.78 -2.93
C GLU A 18 7.49 -2.02 -4.31
N ALA A 19 7.18 -3.26 -4.62
CA ALA A 19 6.55 -3.59 -5.90
C ALA A 19 5.15 -3.00 -5.97
N LEU A 20 4.42 -3.04 -4.87
CA LEU A 20 3.09 -2.46 -4.81
C LEU A 20 3.14 -0.96 -5.06
N ALA A 21 4.10 -0.27 -4.45
CA ALA A 21 4.26 1.16 -4.64
C ALA A 21 4.46 1.50 -6.11
N HIS A 22 5.35 0.77 -6.77
CA HIS A 22 5.62 1.00 -8.19
C HIS A 22 4.41 0.68 -9.05
N ARG A 23 3.70 -0.37 -8.71
CA ARG A 23 2.54 -0.79 -9.49
C ARG A 23 1.46 0.29 -9.50
N VAL A 24 1.32 1.03 -8.43
CA VAL A 24 0.31 2.10 -8.39
C VAL A 24 0.89 3.48 -8.71
N GLY A 25 2.10 3.52 -9.23
CA GLY A 25 2.63 4.73 -9.82
C GLY A 25 3.49 5.60 -8.91
N PHE A 26 4.00 5.05 -7.82
CA PHE A 26 4.91 5.78 -6.95
C PHE A 26 6.35 5.37 -7.24
N SER A 27 7.26 6.32 -7.13
CA SER A 27 8.66 6.06 -7.43
C SER A 27 9.40 5.42 -6.26
N SER A 28 8.87 5.51 -5.05
CA SER A 28 9.52 4.92 -3.90
C SER A 28 8.47 4.43 -2.90
N ARG A 29 8.88 3.44 -2.11
CA ARG A 29 8.03 2.89 -1.07
C ARG A 29 7.72 3.94 0.01
N SER A 30 8.72 4.73 0.37
CA SER A 30 8.53 5.75 1.38
C SER A 30 7.47 6.76 0.99
N HIS A 31 7.52 7.20 -0.26
CA HIS A 31 6.55 8.16 -0.77
C HIS A 31 5.14 7.55 -0.77
N PHE A 32 5.07 6.31 -1.23
CA PHE A 32 3.80 5.59 -1.25
C PHE A 32 3.22 5.44 0.16
N SER A 33 4.04 5.03 1.11
CA SER A 33 3.57 4.83 2.48
C SER A 33 3.03 6.12 3.09
N ARG A 34 3.72 7.23 2.86
CA ARG A 34 3.27 8.52 3.37
C ARG A 34 1.93 8.91 2.77
N ALA A 35 1.82 8.79 1.46
CA ALA A 35 0.58 9.17 0.79
C ALA A 35 -0.56 8.28 1.23
N PHE A 36 -0.30 6.99 1.36
CA PHE A 36 -1.32 6.04 1.78
C PHE A 36 -1.81 6.34 3.18
N LYS A 37 -0.88 6.57 4.10
CA LYS A 37 -1.25 6.88 5.47
C LYS A 37 -2.04 8.18 5.56
N LYS A 38 -1.65 9.17 4.77
CA LYS A 38 -2.37 10.44 4.76
C LYS A 38 -3.80 10.27 4.24
N GLN A 39 -3.97 9.42 3.25
CA GLN A 39 -5.26 9.20 2.63
C GLN A 39 -6.19 8.36 3.50
N PHE A 40 -5.67 7.28 4.08
CA PHE A 40 -6.50 6.30 4.77
C PHE A 40 -6.30 6.28 6.29
N GLY A 41 -5.35 7.02 6.81
CA GLY A 41 -5.16 7.09 8.25
C GLY A 41 -4.28 6.01 8.84
N VAL A 42 -3.89 5.00 8.06
CA VAL A 42 -3.00 3.94 8.51
C VAL A 42 -1.98 3.62 7.44
N ALA A 43 -0.81 3.19 7.85
CA ALA A 43 0.24 2.81 6.91
C ALA A 43 -0.14 1.51 6.21
N PRO A 44 0.28 1.33 4.93
CA PRO A 44 -0.05 0.11 4.21
C PRO A 44 0.50 -1.15 4.86
N ALA A 45 1.66 -1.05 5.52
CA ALA A 45 2.24 -2.20 6.21
C ALA A 45 1.36 -2.67 7.37
N VAL A 46 0.74 -1.72 8.06
CA VAL A 46 -0.17 -2.05 9.16
C VAL A 46 -1.40 -2.78 8.63
N LEU A 47 -1.92 -2.28 7.51
CA LEU A 47 -3.10 -2.88 6.90
C LEU A 47 -2.81 -4.29 6.40
N ARG A 48 -1.62 -4.49 5.82
CA ARG A 48 -1.22 -5.81 5.35
C ARG A 48 -1.14 -6.80 6.50
N ALA A 49 -0.59 -6.37 7.63
CA ALA A 49 -0.47 -7.24 8.78
C ALA A 49 -1.84 -7.61 9.34
N SER A 50 -2.79 -6.68 9.26
CA SER A 50 -4.14 -6.93 9.77
C SER A 50 -4.94 -7.88 8.90
N SER A 51 -4.73 -7.82 7.59
CA SER A 51 -5.53 -8.64 6.68
C SER A 51 -4.97 -10.04 6.48
N GLY A 52 -3.78 -10.28 6.99
CA GLY A 52 -3.16 -11.62 6.90
C GLY A 52 -3.83 -12.64 7.84
#